data_3aead33317b16aa0d809299cb14f10be
#
_entry.id   3aead33317b16aa0d809299cb14f10be
#
_cell.length_a   1.000
_cell.length_b   1.000
_cell.length_c   1.000
_cell.angle_alpha   90.00
_cell.angle_beta   90.00
_cell.angle_gamma   90.00
#
_symmetry.space_group_name_H-M   'P 1'
#
loop_
_entity.id
_entity.type
_entity.pdbx_description
1 polymer ?
#
loop_
_entity_poly.entity_id
_entity_poly.type
_entity_poly.pdbx_seq_one_letter_code
_entity_poly.pdbx_strand_id
1 'polypeptide(L)'
;DFVHRFFMEEVFPYLQPVKIEKEKVRMFLRDKRQYLAVRVRCHETERMEYFIIKMPYSKVPRFVELPKQGDNYYLMFLEDIVKANLAEVFVGYDVDCSYCCKISRDADVFVDDVPSENMVEKLKEKVKKRKIGAIARFVYDRKMPADFLEFLTDAFSIDNEELVPGDKHLNLEDLSSLPNPNPDLKPLAKPVPMRLSGLEGKNFMYRRIARKDLMLHYPYHSFDHFTHFLYEAVHDPLCREIMITQYR
;
A
#
# COMPACT_ATOMS: atom_id res chain seq x y z
N ASP A 1 -3.35 -29.18 5.22
CA ASP A 1 -4.33 -29.14 6.30
C ASP A 1 -4.47 -27.81 7.03
N PHE A 2 -3.40 -27.27 7.63
CA PHE A 2 -3.45 -25.98 8.32
C PHE A 2 -3.79 -24.84 7.36
N VAL A 3 -3.13 -24.75 6.22
CA VAL A 3 -3.30 -23.65 5.23
C VAL A 3 -4.74 -23.61 4.72
N HIS A 4 -5.32 -24.76 4.39
CA HIS A 4 -6.71 -24.84 3.92
C HIS A 4 -7.71 -24.44 5.01
N ARG A 5 -7.54 -24.96 6.24
CA ARG A 5 -8.40 -24.59 7.37
C ARG A 5 -8.31 -23.08 7.66
N PHE A 6 -7.10 -22.54 7.78
CA PHE A 6 -6.88 -21.12 7.98
C PHE A 6 -7.53 -20.28 6.85
N PHE A 7 -7.41 -20.75 5.61
CA PHE A 7 -8.06 -20.08 4.49
C PHE A 7 -9.58 -20.04 4.66
N MET A 8 -10.21 -21.18 4.98
CA MET A 8 -11.67 -21.25 5.09
C MET A 8 -12.23 -20.44 6.27
N GLU A 9 -11.53 -20.45 7.41
CA GLU A 9 -12.00 -19.80 8.64
C GLU A 9 -11.69 -18.30 8.65
N GLU A 10 -10.47 -17.89 8.23
CA GLU A 10 -9.97 -16.54 8.46
C GLU A 10 -9.88 -15.68 7.19
N VAL A 11 -9.82 -16.28 6.01
CA VAL A 11 -9.57 -15.54 4.75
C VAL A 11 -10.80 -15.51 3.85
N PHE A 12 -11.38 -16.67 3.59
CA PHE A 12 -12.49 -16.85 2.65
C PHE A 12 -13.66 -15.89 2.88
N PRO A 13 -14.11 -15.62 4.14
CA PRO A 13 -15.24 -14.71 4.38
C PRO A 13 -15.00 -13.26 3.91
N TYR A 14 -13.74 -12.87 3.70
CA TYR A 14 -13.37 -11.52 3.27
C TYR A 14 -13.05 -11.41 1.78
N LEU A 15 -13.07 -12.53 1.05
CA LEU A 15 -12.80 -12.52 -0.38
C LEU A 15 -14.07 -12.18 -1.17
N GLN A 16 -13.94 -11.25 -2.09
CA GLN A 16 -15.00 -10.85 -3.00
C GLN A 16 -14.45 -10.85 -4.42
N PRO A 17 -14.58 -11.96 -5.16
CA PRO A 17 -14.20 -11.99 -6.57
C PRO A 17 -15.19 -11.15 -7.38
N VAL A 18 -14.64 -10.24 -8.17
CA VAL A 18 -15.42 -9.36 -9.06
C VAL A 18 -15.05 -9.70 -10.49
N LYS A 19 -16.05 -10.08 -11.30
CA LYS A 19 -15.86 -10.31 -12.72
C LYS A 19 -15.43 -9.03 -13.42
N ILE A 20 -14.39 -9.13 -14.24
CA ILE A 20 -13.85 -7.99 -14.98
C ILE A 20 -14.75 -7.75 -16.20
N GLU A 21 -15.58 -6.72 -16.13
CA GLU A 21 -16.35 -6.19 -17.23
C GLU A 21 -15.86 -4.77 -17.54
N LYS A 22 -15.67 -4.47 -18.83
CA LYS A 22 -15.28 -3.12 -19.26
C LYS A 22 -16.19 -2.08 -18.60
N GLU A 23 -15.63 -1.00 -18.11
CA GLU A 23 -16.28 0.14 -17.43
C GLU A 23 -16.73 -0.06 -15.97
N LYS A 24 -17.25 -1.21 -15.56
CA LYS A 24 -17.70 -1.41 -14.16
C LYS A 24 -16.58 -1.61 -13.17
N VAL A 25 -15.48 -2.22 -13.60
CA VAL A 25 -14.35 -2.61 -12.74
C VAL A 25 -13.54 -1.43 -12.26
N ARG A 26 -13.47 -0.34 -13.02
CA ARG A 26 -12.68 0.85 -12.63
C ARG A 26 -13.09 1.43 -11.28
N MET A 27 -14.37 1.35 -10.93
CA MET A 27 -14.87 1.83 -9.63
C MET A 27 -14.44 0.95 -8.45
N PHE A 28 -14.12 -0.32 -8.71
CA PHE A 28 -13.69 -1.28 -7.71
C PHE A 28 -12.19 -1.11 -7.36
N LEU A 29 -11.39 -0.63 -8.31
CA LEU A 29 -9.94 -0.46 -8.16
C LEU A 29 -9.62 0.78 -7.33
N ARG A 30 -9.07 0.59 -6.15
CA ARG A 30 -8.68 1.66 -5.22
C ARG A 30 -7.18 1.92 -5.26
N ASP A 31 -6.79 3.17 -5.01
CA ASP A 31 -5.38 3.58 -4.94
C ASP A 31 -4.58 2.76 -3.91
N LYS A 32 -3.33 2.45 -4.27
CA LYS A 32 -2.34 1.75 -3.43
C LYS A 32 -2.80 0.40 -2.89
N ARG A 33 -3.76 -0.25 -3.55
CA ARG A 33 -4.23 -1.58 -3.13
C ARG A 33 -3.67 -2.65 -4.03
N GLN A 34 -3.43 -3.80 -3.43
CA GLN A 34 -3.01 -5.00 -4.11
C GLN A 34 -4.22 -5.89 -4.41
N TYR A 35 -4.20 -6.47 -5.58
CA TYR A 35 -5.23 -7.34 -6.10
C TYR A 35 -4.61 -8.64 -6.61
N LEU A 36 -5.42 -9.67 -6.68
CA LEU A 36 -5.14 -10.90 -7.40
C LEU A 36 -6.04 -10.94 -8.63
N ALA A 37 -5.44 -10.88 -9.81
CA ALA A 37 -6.13 -11.11 -11.07
C ALA A 37 -6.15 -12.62 -11.34
N VAL A 38 -7.32 -13.17 -11.66
CA VAL A 38 -7.54 -14.60 -11.84
C VAL A 38 -8.23 -14.84 -13.17
N ARG A 39 -7.68 -15.76 -13.97
CA ARG A 39 -8.30 -16.26 -15.19
C ARG A 39 -8.84 -17.67 -14.92
N VAL A 40 -10.09 -17.87 -15.29
CA VAL A 40 -10.79 -19.14 -15.07
C VAL A 40 -11.50 -19.58 -16.32
N ARG A 41 -11.75 -20.88 -16.48
CA ARG A 41 -12.61 -21.44 -17.50
C ARG A 41 -13.94 -21.85 -16.87
N CYS A 42 -15.05 -21.32 -17.40
CA CYS A 42 -16.38 -21.66 -16.95
C CYS A 42 -16.79 -23.04 -17.46
N HIS A 43 -17.25 -23.95 -16.58
CA HIS A 43 -17.66 -25.31 -16.95
C HIS A 43 -18.90 -25.33 -17.87
N GLU A 44 -19.82 -24.37 -17.69
CA GLU A 44 -21.07 -24.35 -18.48
C GLU A 44 -20.83 -23.82 -19.90
N THR A 45 -20.01 -22.77 -20.04
CA THR A 45 -19.84 -22.05 -21.29
C THR A 45 -18.55 -22.37 -22.03
N GLU A 46 -17.65 -23.11 -21.38
CA GLU A 46 -16.27 -23.41 -21.86
C GLU A 46 -15.45 -22.14 -22.17
N ARG A 47 -15.93 -20.95 -21.76
CA ARG A 47 -15.28 -19.67 -22.03
C ARG A 47 -14.32 -19.28 -20.94
N MET A 48 -13.27 -18.57 -21.33
CA MET A 48 -12.37 -17.92 -20.40
C MET A 48 -13.05 -16.69 -19.80
N GLU A 49 -13.02 -16.59 -18.48
CA GLU A 49 -13.50 -15.47 -17.72
C GLU A 49 -12.42 -14.92 -16.81
N TYR A 50 -12.50 -13.64 -16.51
CA TYR A 50 -11.49 -12.91 -15.78
C TYR A 50 -12.12 -12.27 -14.55
N PHE A 51 -11.43 -12.44 -13.43
CA PHE A 51 -11.86 -11.88 -12.14
C PHE A 51 -10.73 -11.13 -11.46
N ILE A 52 -11.11 -10.21 -10.59
CA ILE A 52 -10.18 -9.52 -9.72
C ILE A 52 -10.63 -9.66 -8.27
N ILE A 53 -9.69 -9.98 -7.39
CA ILE A 53 -9.92 -10.15 -5.96
C ILE A 53 -9.07 -9.10 -5.25
N LYS A 54 -9.69 -8.27 -4.43
CA LYS A 54 -8.96 -7.35 -3.56
C LYS A 54 -8.39 -8.13 -2.38
N MET A 55 -7.08 -8.03 -2.15
CA MET A 55 -6.43 -8.69 -1.02
C MET A 55 -6.88 -8.08 0.32
N PRO A 56 -7.32 -8.90 1.30
CA PRO A 56 -7.95 -8.45 2.54
C PRO A 56 -6.94 -8.08 3.64
N TYR A 57 -5.83 -7.41 3.32
CA TYR A 57 -4.77 -7.07 4.29
C TYR A 57 -5.20 -6.18 5.45
N SER A 58 -6.38 -5.57 5.37
CA SER A 58 -6.95 -4.82 6.51
C SER A 58 -7.64 -5.70 7.55
N LYS A 59 -7.85 -6.98 7.25
CA LYS A 59 -8.55 -7.96 8.08
C LYS A 59 -7.66 -9.13 8.49
N VAL A 60 -6.80 -9.57 7.58
CA VAL A 60 -5.89 -10.70 7.75
C VAL A 60 -4.46 -10.22 7.53
N PRO A 61 -3.50 -10.55 8.39
CA PRO A 61 -2.11 -10.16 8.21
C PRO A 61 -1.56 -10.75 6.91
N ARG A 62 -0.68 -9.98 6.25
CA ARG A 62 -0.06 -10.41 5.00
C ARG A 62 0.88 -11.61 5.18
N PHE A 63 1.56 -11.67 6.34
CA PHE A 63 2.46 -12.77 6.69
C PHE A 63 1.79 -13.65 7.71
N VAL A 64 1.58 -14.90 7.36
CA VAL A 64 0.92 -15.88 8.20
C VAL A 64 1.95 -16.86 8.76
N GLU A 65 2.00 -16.97 10.07
CA GLU A 65 2.84 -17.96 10.74
C GLU A 65 2.23 -19.35 10.61
N LEU A 66 3.00 -20.29 10.08
CA LEU A 66 2.59 -21.68 9.98
C LEU A 66 3.04 -22.47 11.23
N PRO A 67 2.39 -23.60 11.53
CA PRO A 67 2.84 -24.47 12.61
C PRO A 67 4.30 -24.86 12.46
N LYS A 68 5.04 -24.79 13.56
CA LYS A 68 6.44 -25.20 13.64
C LYS A 68 6.59 -26.67 13.26
N GLN A 69 7.62 -26.97 12.47
CA GLN A 69 7.97 -28.35 12.11
C GLN A 69 9.42 -28.64 12.54
N GLY A 70 9.58 -29.49 13.55
CA GLY A 70 10.87 -29.69 14.20
C GLY A 70 11.39 -28.38 14.78
N ASP A 71 12.58 -27.97 14.38
CA ASP A 71 13.20 -26.70 14.82
C ASP A 71 13.01 -25.53 13.84
N ASN A 72 12.26 -25.75 12.75
CA ASN A 72 12.06 -24.75 11.71
C ASN A 72 10.77 -23.98 11.92
N TYR A 73 10.84 -22.67 11.69
CA TYR A 73 9.72 -21.75 11.68
C TYR A 73 9.40 -21.39 10.23
N TYR A 74 8.11 -21.28 9.92
CA TYR A 74 7.64 -21.03 8.57
C TYR A 74 6.69 -19.85 8.53
N LEU A 75 6.87 -19.02 7.51
CA LEU A 75 5.98 -17.92 7.17
C LEU A 75 5.45 -18.12 5.76
N MET A 76 4.19 -17.80 5.54
CA MET A 76 3.59 -17.83 4.22
C MET A 76 2.91 -16.49 3.91
N PHE A 77 3.04 -16.04 2.67
CA PHE A 77 2.32 -14.86 2.22
C PHE A 77 0.83 -15.17 2.05
N LEU A 78 -0.02 -14.23 2.47
CA LEU A 78 -1.48 -14.38 2.34
C LEU A 78 -1.90 -14.60 0.89
N GLU A 79 -1.25 -13.92 -0.07
CA GLU A 79 -1.51 -14.12 -1.49
C GLU A 79 -1.21 -15.56 -1.96
N ASP A 80 -0.24 -16.24 -1.37
CA ASP A 80 0.04 -17.64 -1.70
C ASP A 80 -0.99 -18.59 -1.07
N ILE A 81 -1.48 -18.26 0.13
CA ILE A 81 -2.59 -18.99 0.76
C ILE A 81 -3.85 -18.89 -0.10
N VAL A 82 -4.17 -17.68 -0.59
CA VAL A 82 -5.32 -17.47 -1.47
C VAL A 82 -5.15 -18.22 -2.79
N LYS A 83 -3.97 -18.12 -3.42
CA LYS A 83 -3.67 -18.83 -4.68
C LYS A 83 -3.82 -20.35 -4.55
N ALA A 84 -3.37 -20.93 -3.44
CA ALA A 84 -3.47 -22.36 -3.18
C ALA A 84 -4.90 -22.89 -3.01
N ASN A 85 -5.86 -21.99 -2.69
CA ASN A 85 -7.25 -22.33 -2.40
C ASN A 85 -8.25 -21.67 -3.37
N LEU A 86 -7.80 -21.24 -4.55
CA LEU A 86 -8.68 -20.57 -5.52
C LEU A 86 -9.82 -21.46 -6.03
N ALA A 87 -9.64 -22.78 -6.01
CA ALA A 87 -10.70 -23.71 -6.40
C ALA A 87 -11.94 -23.61 -5.48
N GLU A 88 -11.74 -23.30 -4.19
CA GLU A 88 -12.83 -23.08 -3.23
C GLU A 88 -13.58 -21.76 -3.51
N VAL A 89 -12.89 -20.79 -4.08
CA VAL A 89 -13.47 -19.48 -4.42
C VAL A 89 -14.27 -19.54 -5.72
N PHE A 90 -13.80 -20.36 -6.68
CA PHE A 90 -14.35 -20.44 -8.03
C PHE A 90 -15.05 -21.77 -8.30
N VAL A 91 -16.08 -22.06 -7.50
CA VAL A 91 -16.91 -23.25 -7.71
C VAL A 91 -17.62 -23.19 -9.07
N GLY A 92 -17.48 -24.25 -9.89
CA GLY A 92 -18.01 -24.28 -11.25
C GLY A 92 -17.07 -23.74 -12.32
N TYR A 93 -15.82 -23.48 -11.95
CA TYR A 93 -14.77 -23.01 -12.85
C TYR A 93 -13.47 -23.81 -12.66
N ASP A 94 -12.69 -23.93 -13.70
CA ASP A 94 -11.30 -24.37 -13.63
C ASP A 94 -10.40 -23.15 -13.56
N VAL A 95 -9.56 -23.06 -12.53
CA VAL A 95 -8.59 -21.97 -12.40
C VAL A 95 -7.42 -22.22 -13.34
N ASP A 96 -7.26 -21.36 -14.34
CA ASP A 96 -6.15 -21.44 -15.31
C ASP A 96 -4.88 -20.81 -14.73
N CYS A 97 -4.94 -19.54 -14.32
CA CYS A 97 -3.80 -18.85 -13.72
C CYS A 97 -4.22 -17.66 -12.86
N SER A 98 -3.29 -17.22 -11.99
CA SER A 98 -3.51 -16.07 -11.13
C SER A 98 -2.24 -15.29 -10.85
N TYR A 99 -2.32 -13.96 -10.89
CA TYR A 99 -1.18 -13.05 -10.75
C TYR A 99 -1.51 -11.86 -9.84
N CYS A 100 -0.54 -11.46 -9.03
CA CYS A 100 -0.68 -10.25 -8.23
C CYS A 100 -0.51 -9.01 -9.10
N CYS A 101 -1.34 -8.00 -8.84
CA CYS A 101 -1.18 -6.67 -9.40
C CYS A 101 -1.47 -5.60 -8.36
N LYS A 102 -0.89 -4.41 -8.55
CA LYS A 102 -1.05 -3.25 -7.68
C LYS A 102 -1.32 -2.02 -8.53
N ILE A 103 -2.28 -1.23 -8.11
CA ILE A 103 -2.66 -0.02 -8.80
C ILE A 103 -2.31 1.17 -7.93
N SER A 104 -1.67 2.17 -8.53
CA SER A 104 -1.50 3.49 -7.95
C SER A 104 -2.18 4.51 -8.85
N ARG A 105 -2.90 5.44 -8.26
CA ARG A 105 -3.60 6.50 -8.96
C ARG A 105 -2.90 7.82 -8.73
N ASP A 106 -2.96 8.69 -9.70
CA ASP A 106 -2.48 10.04 -9.53
C ASP A 106 -3.41 10.83 -8.59
N ALA A 107 -2.81 11.46 -7.58
CA ALA A 107 -3.55 12.32 -6.66
C ALA A 107 -3.66 13.76 -7.20
N ASP A 108 -2.84 14.13 -8.18
CA ASP A 108 -2.77 15.47 -8.70
C ASP A 108 -3.80 15.71 -9.80
N VAL A 109 -4.79 16.49 -9.47
CA VAL A 109 -5.65 17.12 -10.48
C VAL A 109 -4.98 18.43 -10.87
N PHE A 110 -4.29 18.45 -11.99
CA PHE A 110 -3.87 19.70 -12.60
C PHE A 110 -5.16 20.49 -12.94
N VAL A 111 -5.29 21.62 -12.28
CA VAL A 111 -6.26 22.65 -12.68
C VAL A 111 -5.54 23.42 -13.77
N ASP A 112 -5.81 23.08 -15.03
CA ASP A 112 -5.42 23.98 -16.12
C ASP A 112 -6.08 25.34 -15.85
N ASP A 113 -5.26 26.38 -15.80
CA ASP A 113 -5.66 27.78 -15.66
C ASP A 113 -6.43 28.24 -16.90
N VAL A 114 -7.66 27.76 -17.05
CA VAL A 114 -8.58 28.30 -18.05
C VAL A 114 -9.66 29.08 -17.32
N PRO A 115 -9.70 30.41 -17.47
CA PRO A 115 -10.78 31.22 -16.93
C PRO A 115 -12.10 30.84 -17.65
N SER A 116 -13.04 30.23 -16.97
CA SER A 116 -14.38 30.00 -17.52
C SER A 116 -15.44 30.09 -16.45
N GLU A 117 -16.54 30.71 -16.85
CA GLU A 117 -17.70 31.10 -16.01
C GLU A 117 -18.41 29.94 -15.27
N ASN A 118 -18.02 28.67 -15.47
CA ASN A 118 -18.62 27.50 -14.79
C ASN A 118 -17.59 26.72 -13.95
N MET A 119 -16.77 27.44 -13.19
CA MET A 119 -15.71 26.83 -12.35
C MET A 119 -16.28 25.84 -11.31
N VAL A 120 -17.46 26.12 -10.73
CA VAL A 120 -18.08 25.29 -9.67
C VAL A 120 -18.61 23.95 -10.22
N GLU A 121 -19.18 23.93 -11.42
CA GLU A 121 -19.66 22.69 -12.05
C GLU A 121 -18.50 21.83 -12.56
N LYS A 122 -17.49 22.45 -13.16
CA LYS A 122 -16.26 21.75 -13.57
C LYS A 122 -15.48 21.24 -12.37
N LEU A 123 -15.45 21.96 -11.24
CA LEU A 123 -14.91 21.48 -9.97
C LEU A 123 -15.70 20.30 -9.41
N LYS A 124 -17.03 20.33 -9.49
CA LYS A 124 -17.89 19.19 -9.06
C LYS A 124 -17.69 17.95 -9.94
N GLU A 125 -17.53 18.12 -11.25
CA GLU A 125 -17.20 17.02 -12.15
C GLU A 125 -15.78 16.51 -11.96
N LYS A 126 -14.80 17.42 -11.79
CA LYS A 126 -13.40 17.05 -11.49
C LYS A 126 -13.28 16.40 -10.11
N VAL A 127 -14.05 16.82 -9.10
CA VAL A 127 -14.10 16.14 -7.79
C VAL A 127 -14.78 14.78 -7.88
N LYS A 128 -15.78 14.57 -8.76
CA LYS A 128 -16.28 13.24 -9.08
C LYS A 128 -15.25 12.39 -9.81
N LYS A 129 -14.52 12.95 -10.78
CA LYS A 129 -13.38 12.31 -11.46
C LYS A 129 -12.19 12.06 -10.52
N ARG A 130 -12.01 12.85 -9.45
CA ARG A 130 -11.02 12.61 -8.37
C ARG A 130 -11.21 11.28 -7.66
N LYS A 131 -12.44 10.82 -7.46
CA LYS A 131 -12.70 9.50 -6.88
C LYS A 131 -12.30 8.35 -7.81
N ILE A 132 -12.11 8.63 -9.10
CA ILE A 132 -11.73 7.68 -10.14
C ILE A 132 -10.58 8.31 -10.97
N GLY A 133 -9.54 8.83 -10.31
CA GLY A 133 -8.35 9.36 -10.99
C GLY A 133 -7.77 8.32 -11.96
N ALA A 134 -7.11 8.78 -13.02
CA ALA A 134 -6.42 7.90 -13.95
C ALA A 134 -5.44 6.98 -13.17
N ILE A 135 -5.23 5.79 -13.69
CA ILE A 135 -4.21 4.89 -13.15
C ILE A 135 -2.87 5.49 -13.58
N ALA A 136 -2.05 5.91 -12.62
CA ALA A 136 -0.72 6.45 -12.88
C ALA A 136 0.36 5.35 -12.92
N ARG A 137 0.07 4.21 -12.33
CA ARG A 137 1.01 3.09 -12.30
C ARG A 137 0.29 1.77 -12.05
N PHE A 138 0.56 0.80 -12.89
CA PHE A 138 0.10 -0.58 -12.77
C PHE A 138 1.30 -1.52 -12.63
N VAL A 139 1.53 -2.00 -11.41
CA VAL A 139 2.57 -2.99 -11.14
C VAL A 139 1.97 -4.38 -11.25
N TYR A 140 2.59 -5.27 -12.02
CA TYR A 140 2.10 -6.62 -12.28
C TYR A 140 3.20 -7.66 -12.17
N ASP A 141 2.85 -8.90 -11.86
CA ASP A 141 3.79 -10.04 -11.87
C ASP A 141 4.28 -10.26 -13.30
N ARG A 142 5.60 -10.14 -13.53
CA ARG A 142 6.23 -10.28 -14.86
C ARG A 142 5.99 -11.65 -15.52
N LYS A 143 5.56 -12.65 -14.74
CA LYS A 143 5.21 -13.99 -15.25
C LYS A 143 3.79 -14.06 -15.80
N MET A 144 3.02 -12.97 -15.70
CA MET A 144 1.69 -12.90 -16.28
C MET A 144 1.80 -13.06 -17.81
N PRO A 145 0.99 -13.95 -18.43
CA PRO A 145 0.96 -14.10 -19.88
C PRO A 145 0.58 -12.80 -20.58
N ALA A 146 1.15 -12.57 -21.76
CA ALA A 146 0.96 -11.33 -22.52
C ALA A 146 -0.53 -11.08 -22.86
N ASP A 147 -1.25 -12.14 -23.26
CA ASP A 147 -2.68 -12.09 -23.56
C ASP A 147 -3.53 -11.70 -22.34
N PHE A 148 -3.14 -12.15 -21.15
CA PHE A 148 -3.82 -11.77 -19.92
C PHE A 148 -3.51 -10.32 -19.54
N LEU A 149 -2.26 -9.90 -19.67
CA LEU A 149 -1.87 -8.50 -19.42
C LEU A 149 -2.61 -7.56 -20.37
N GLU A 150 -2.65 -7.87 -21.67
CA GLU A 150 -3.38 -7.10 -22.68
C GLU A 150 -4.86 -6.96 -22.34
N PHE A 151 -5.51 -8.06 -21.91
CA PHE A 151 -6.89 -8.02 -21.44
C PHE A 151 -7.08 -7.05 -20.28
N LEU A 152 -6.18 -7.08 -19.28
CA LEU A 152 -6.27 -6.19 -18.11
C LEU A 152 -6.02 -4.72 -18.48
N THR A 153 -5.04 -4.45 -19.34
CA THR A 153 -4.73 -3.08 -19.78
C THR A 153 -5.90 -2.48 -20.56
N ASP A 154 -6.51 -3.26 -21.45
CA ASP A 154 -7.71 -2.83 -22.18
C ASP A 154 -8.90 -2.60 -21.24
N ALA A 155 -9.17 -3.55 -20.33
CA ALA A 155 -10.30 -3.46 -19.41
C ALA A 155 -10.19 -2.27 -18.43
N PHE A 156 -8.97 -1.95 -18.00
CA PHE A 156 -8.71 -0.87 -17.05
C PHE A 156 -8.33 0.45 -17.72
N SER A 157 -8.11 0.45 -19.05
CA SER A 157 -7.60 1.54 -19.87
C SER A 157 -6.29 2.09 -19.29
N ILE A 158 -5.30 1.22 -19.28
CA ILE A 158 -3.94 1.47 -18.82
C ILE A 158 -3.06 1.62 -20.05
N ASP A 159 -2.30 2.70 -20.12
CA ASP A 159 -1.34 2.93 -21.17
C ASP A 159 -0.02 2.20 -20.89
N ASN A 160 0.76 1.92 -21.93
CA ASN A 160 2.02 1.17 -21.80
C ASN A 160 3.04 1.86 -20.88
N GLU A 161 3.00 3.19 -20.81
CA GLU A 161 3.89 4.00 -19.98
C GLU A 161 3.63 3.81 -18.48
N GLU A 162 2.43 3.38 -18.11
CA GLU A 162 1.99 3.13 -16.74
C GLU A 162 2.33 1.72 -16.26
N LEU A 163 2.75 0.82 -17.17
CA LEU A 163 3.06 -0.57 -16.89
C LEU A 163 4.43 -0.73 -16.24
N VAL A 164 4.45 -1.38 -15.08
CA VAL A 164 5.69 -1.67 -14.35
C VAL A 164 5.77 -3.16 -14.03
N PRO A 165 6.68 -3.91 -14.67
CA PRO A 165 6.87 -5.31 -14.33
C PRO A 165 7.47 -5.45 -12.92
N GLY A 166 6.79 -6.23 -12.09
CA GLY A 166 7.22 -6.61 -10.75
C GLY A 166 7.60 -8.09 -10.67
N ASP A 167 7.61 -8.60 -9.46
CA ASP A 167 7.77 -10.03 -9.18
C ASP A 167 6.48 -10.63 -8.58
N LYS A 168 6.53 -11.92 -8.22
CA LYS A 168 5.41 -12.67 -7.63
C LYS A 168 4.80 -11.94 -6.42
N HIS A 169 5.65 -11.40 -5.56
CA HIS A 169 5.25 -10.65 -4.37
C HIS A 169 5.51 -9.16 -4.58
N LEU A 170 4.45 -8.39 -4.62
CA LEU A 170 4.48 -6.95 -4.77
C LEU A 170 4.52 -6.26 -3.39
N ASN A 171 4.77 -4.94 -3.38
CA ASN A 171 4.74 -4.13 -2.17
C ASN A 171 5.76 -4.57 -1.10
N LEU A 172 7.05 -4.51 -1.46
CA LEU A 172 8.15 -4.94 -0.57
C LEU A 172 8.25 -4.10 0.71
N GLU A 173 7.62 -2.93 0.78
CA GLU A 173 7.53 -2.10 1.99
C GLU A 173 6.92 -2.87 3.17
N ASP A 174 5.99 -3.79 2.90
CA ASP A 174 5.34 -4.61 3.92
C ASP A 174 6.30 -5.56 4.63
N LEU A 175 7.48 -5.85 4.06
CA LEU A 175 8.54 -6.65 4.71
C LEU A 175 9.03 -6.00 6.02
N SER A 176 8.83 -4.70 6.19
CA SER A 176 9.12 -4.02 7.46
C SER A 176 8.26 -4.54 8.62
N SER A 177 7.12 -5.16 8.32
CA SER A 177 6.20 -5.76 9.28
C SER A 177 6.30 -7.29 9.35
N LEU A 178 7.37 -7.87 8.76
CA LEU A 178 7.60 -9.32 8.80
C LEU A 178 7.69 -9.78 10.26
N PRO A 179 6.83 -10.72 10.70
CA PRO A 179 6.91 -11.22 12.06
C PRO A 179 8.18 -12.05 12.28
N ASN A 180 8.64 -12.09 13.51
CA ASN A 180 9.72 -12.96 13.93
C ASN A 180 9.17 -14.13 14.74
N PRO A 181 8.92 -15.28 14.13
CA PRO A 181 8.36 -16.44 14.84
C PRO A 181 9.40 -17.16 15.71
N ASN A 182 10.69 -16.86 15.55
CA ASN A 182 11.74 -17.49 16.36
C ASN A 182 12.08 -16.64 17.59
N PRO A 183 11.75 -17.09 18.81
CA PRO A 183 12.02 -16.34 20.04
C PRO A 183 13.52 -16.18 20.33
N ASP A 184 14.38 -17.02 19.75
CA ASP A 184 15.84 -16.95 19.94
C ASP A 184 16.47 -15.84 19.11
N LEU A 185 15.80 -15.38 18.03
CA LEU A 185 16.23 -14.24 17.24
C LEU A 185 15.77 -12.95 17.92
N LYS A 186 16.70 -12.35 18.66
CA LYS A 186 16.44 -11.05 19.28
C LYS A 186 16.53 -9.93 18.22
N PRO A 187 15.58 -9.00 18.21
CA PRO A 187 15.69 -7.82 17.35
C PRO A 187 16.92 -7.01 17.74
N LEU A 188 17.55 -6.38 16.77
CA LEU A 188 18.61 -5.43 17.04
C LEU A 188 18.12 -4.34 18.02
N ALA A 189 18.90 -4.05 19.03
CA ALA A 189 18.59 -2.98 19.95
C ALA A 189 18.45 -1.66 19.16
N LYS A 190 17.32 -0.97 19.35
CA LYS A 190 17.14 0.34 18.74
C LYS A 190 18.22 1.29 19.29
N PRO A 191 18.98 2.00 18.44
CA PRO A 191 19.94 2.97 18.90
C PRO A 191 19.24 4.03 19.73
N VAL A 192 19.82 4.39 20.86
CA VAL A 192 19.33 5.50 21.67
C VAL A 192 19.70 6.80 20.95
N PRO A 193 18.70 7.66 20.62
CA PRO A 193 18.99 8.91 19.96
C PRO A 193 19.93 9.79 20.79
N MET A 194 20.92 10.35 20.12
CA MET A 194 21.94 11.19 20.74
C MET A 194 21.35 12.54 21.15
N ARG A 195 21.62 12.95 22.36
CA ARG A 195 21.34 14.31 22.82
C ARG A 195 22.51 15.22 22.51
N LEU A 196 22.25 16.37 21.91
CA LEU A 196 23.28 17.36 21.67
C LEU A 196 23.55 18.14 22.95
N SER A 197 24.82 18.08 23.40
CA SER A 197 25.28 18.88 24.54
C SER A 197 25.05 20.38 24.26
N GLY A 198 24.55 21.11 25.26
CA GLY A 198 24.28 22.54 25.16
C GLY A 198 22.92 22.89 24.53
N LEU A 199 22.05 21.91 24.29
CA LEU A 199 20.62 22.13 23.97
C LEU A 199 19.70 21.72 25.13
N GLU A 200 20.29 21.49 26.30
CA GLU A 200 19.57 21.13 27.52
C GLU A 200 19.36 22.39 28.37
N GLY A 201 18.14 22.62 28.84
CA GLY A 201 17.81 23.73 29.73
C GLY A 201 16.71 24.65 29.20
N LYS A 202 16.19 25.52 30.06
CA LYS A 202 15.10 26.47 29.72
C LYS A 202 15.64 27.60 28.82
N ASN A 203 14.93 27.94 27.76
CA ASN A 203 15.19 29.05 26.84
C ASN A 203 16.53 28.96 26.08
N PHE A 204 16.96 27.74 25.73
CA PHE A 204 18.27 27.56 25.11
C PHE A 204 18.26 27.54 23.58
N MET A 205 17.16 27.05 22.97
CA MET A 205 17.12 26.84 21.52
C MET A 205 17.12 28.16 20.75
N TYR A 206 16.30 29.13 21.12
CA TYR A 206 16.27 30.44 20.45
C TYR A 206 17.61 31.18 20.57
N ARG A 207 18.23 31.21 21.75
CA ARG A 207 19.54 31.83 21.94
C ARG A 207 20.63 31.14 21.14
N ARG A 208 20.53 29.84 20.97
CA ARG A 208 21.50 29.05 20.20
C ARG A 208 21.35 29.33 18.71
N ILE A 209 20.12 29.27 18.18
CA ILE A 209 19.79 29.51 16.78
C ILE A 209 20.11 30.96 16.37
N ALA A 210 19.89 31.92 17.26
CA ALA A 210 20.23 33.33 17.02
C ALA A 210 21.76 33.56 16.84
N ARG A 211 22.59 32.64 17.35
CA ARG A 211 24.05 32.74 17.23
C ARG A 211 24.62 31.91 16.07
N LYS A 212 23.97 30.77 15.78
CA LYS A 212 24.47 29.81 14.79
C LYS A 212 23.32 28.89 14.36
N ASP A 213 23.24 28.60 13.05
CA ASP A 213 22.35 27.62 12.52
C ASP A 213 22.54 26.25 13.21
N LEU A 214 21.45 25.54 13.43
CA LEU A 214 21.41 24.25 14.05
C LEU A 214 20.84 23.22 13.09
N MET A 215 21.60 22.17 12.85
CA MET A 215 21.14 21.03 12.06
C MET A 215 20.93 19.81 12.96
N LEU A 216 19.76 19.21 12.88
CA LEU A 216 19.41 17.97 13.54
C LEU A 216 19.20 16.88 12.51
N HIS A 217 19.71 15.68 12.77
CA HIS A 217 19.58 14.53 11.87
C HIS A 217 18.83 13.41 12.57
N TYR A 218 17.59 13.21 12.17
CA TYR A 218 16.74 12.14 12.72
C TYR A 218 16.90 10.84 11.90
N PRO A 219 16.80 9.68 12.54
CA PRO A 219 16.49 9.40 13.96
C PRO A 219 17.71 9.39 14.91
N TYR A 220 18.89 9.82 14.47
CA TYR A 220 20.12 9.72 15.25
C TYR A 220 20.21 10.77 16.36
N HIS A 221 19.70 11.98 16.12
CA HIS A 221 19.50 12.97 17.18
C HIS A 221 18.13 12.81 17.83
N SER A 222 18.04 13.14 19.13
CA SER A 222 16.76 13.10 19.84
C SER A 222 15.77 14.11 19.26
N PHE A 223 14.57 13.62 18.99
CA PHE A 223 13.45 14.47 18.54
C PHE A 223 12.98 15.43 19.65
N ASP A 224 13.35 15.17 20.90
CA ASP A 224 13.06 16.05 22.04
C ASP A 224 13.59 17.47 21.81
N HIS A 225 14.68 17.63 21.09
CA HIS A 225 15.23 18.96 20.77
C HIS A 225 14.24 19.78 19.93
N PHE A 226 13.60 19.15 18.95
CA PHE A 226 12.59 19.81 18.13
C PHE A 226 11.31 20.10 18.91
N THR A 227 10.83 19.15 19.68
CA THR A 227 9.62 19.35 20.51
C THR A 227 9.84 20.42 21.55
N HIS A 228 11.04 20.50 22.13
CA HIS A 228 11.43 21.56 23.07
C HIS A 228 11.45 22.95 22.40
N PHE A 229 12.00 23.03 21.18
CA PHE A 229 11.97 24.26 20.40
C PHE A 229 10.53 24.75 20.11
N LEU A 230 9.64 23.83 19.74
CA LEU A 230 8.22 24.18 19.57
C LEU A 230 7.57 24.63 20.88
N TYR A 231 7.90 23.96 21.98
CA TYR A 231 7.42 24.35 23.30
C TYR A 231 7.88 25.76 23.68
N GLU A 232 9.13 26.11 23.45
CA GLU A 232 9.64 27.47 23.64
C GLU A 232 8.88 28.47 22.77
N ALA A 233 8.67 28.13 21.47
CA ALA A 233 7.93 29.00 20.53
C ALA A 233 6.49 29.30 20.98
N VAL A 234 5.78 28.29 21.44
CA VAL A 234 4.38 28.44 21.90
C VAL A 234 4.28 29.33 23.16
N HIS A 235 5.31 29.33 24.00
CA HIS A 235 5.33 30.09 25.25
C HIS A 235 6.02 31.48 25.15
N ASP A 236 6.61 31.77 23.98
CA ASP A 236 7.21 33.08 23.75
C ASP A 236 6.18 34.09 23.29
N PRO A 237 5.90 35.15 24.08
CA PRO A 237 4.90 36.18 23.73
C PRO A 237 5.29 36.98 22.47
N LEU A 238 6.52 36.90 22.02
CA LEU A 238 7.00 37.54 20.79
C LEU A 238 6.82 36.68 19.57
N CYS A 239 6.56 35.37 19.73
CA CYS A 239 6.28 34.46 18.61
C CYS A 239 4.89 34.73 18.06
N ARG A 240 4.81 35.16 16.80
CA ARG A 240 3.55 35.49 16.13
C ARG A 240 3.03 34.35 15.26
N GLU A 241 3.92 33.54 14.71
CA GLU A 241 3.58 32.51 13.76
C GLU A 241 4.57 31.34 13.85
N ILE A 242 4.07 30.13 13.68
CA ILE A 242 4.87 28.91 13.58
C ILE A 242 4.57 28.25 12.23
N MET A 243 5.56 28.17 11.35
CA MET A 243 5.45 27.49 10.07
C MET A 243 6.29 26.22 10.09
N ILE A 244 5.69 25.07 9.78
CA ILE A 244 6.35 23.77 9.78
C ILE A 244 6.05 23.06 8.48
N THR A 245 7.10 22.60 7.79
CA THR A 245 6.96 21.64 6.68
C THR A 245 7.25 20.25 7.22
N GLN A 246 6.25 19.39 7.18
CA GLN A 246 6.36 18.02 7.68
C GLN A 246 6.23 17.03 6.53
N TYR A 247 7.20 16.15 6.43
CA TYR A 247 7.12 14.92 5.64
C TYR A 247 6.82 13.73 6.55
N ARG A 248 6.48 12.60 5.93
CA ARG A 248 6.15 11.35 6.65
C ARG A 248 7.29 10.92 7.58
#